data_fdbe37238cf4591f440fe5a8566fa6c5
#
_entry.id   fdbe37238cf4591f440fe5a8566fa6c5
#
_cell.length_a   1.000
_cell.length_b   1.000
_cell.length_c   1.000
_cell.angle_alpha   90.00
_cell.angle_beta   90.00
_cell.angle_gamma   90.00
#
_symmetry.space_group_name_H-M   'P 1'
#
loop_
_entity.id
_entity.type
_entity.pdbx_description
1 polymer ?
#
loop_
_entity_poly.entity_id
_entity_poly.type
_entity_poly.pdbx_seq_one_letter_code
_entity_poly.pdbx_strand_id
1 'polypeptide(L)'
;MYKLIIRFKPFFKLFFWLWLLFILVISSTPNLPDLKLNIDESTIRIDYAIHFIEYFLLVSFFLIWRIKINLNPTILIILLTLLIGMVTGFVDEFHQKIITGRTFNPIDMLSNFLGVIAGVVTITLYLKIISHKIYRR
;
A
#
# COMPACT_ATOMS: atom_id res chain seq x y z
N MET A 1 21.26 -5.78 10.26
CA MET A 1 19.96 -5.32 9.73
C MET A 1 20.07 -4.71 8.32
N TYR A 2 20.96 -3.73 8.07
CA TYR A 2 21.22 -3.12 6.74
C TYR A 2 21.49 -4.15 5.63
N LYS A 3 22.51 -5.03 5.81
CA LYS A 3 22.83 -6.08 4.84
C LYS A 3 21.63 -6.99 4.54
N LEU A 4 20.75 -7.19 5.52
CA LEU A 4 19.55 -7.98 5.38
C LEU A 4 18.54 -7.30 4.43
N ILE A 5 18.25 -6.00 4.61
CA ILE A 5 17.35 -5.24 3.75
C ILE A 5 17.84 -5.26 2.30
N ILE A 6 19.14 -5.02 2.07
CA ILE A 6 19.71 -5.05 0.72
C ILE A 6 19.67 -6.46 0.12
N ARG A 7 19.95 -7.49 0.90
CA ARG A 7 19.91 -8.89 0.45
C ARG A 7 18.48 -9.31 0.02
N PHE A 8 17.46 -8.87 0.76
CA PHE A 8 16.07 -9.20 0.47
C PHE A 8 15.37 -8.23 -0.50
N LYS A 9 16.06 -7.18 -0.95
CA LYS A 9 15.50 -6.20 -1.88
C LYS A 9 14.88 -6.79 -3.16
N PRO A 10 15.45 -7.82 -3.83
CA PRO A 10 14.83 -8.45 -4.99
C PRO A 10 13.46 -9.08 -4.67
N PHE A 11 13.29 -9.61 -3.46
CA PHE A 11 12.02 -10.18 -3.01
C PHE A 11 10.93 -9.12 -2.86
N PHE A 12 11.28 -7.88 -2.47
CA PHE A 12 10.30 -6.79 -2.41
C PHE A 12 9.78 -6.37 -3.79
N LYS A 13 10.58 -6.55 -4.85
CA LYS A 13 10.09 -6.45 -6.24
C LYS A 13 9.03 -7.50 -6.53
N LEU A 14 9.29 -8.74 -6.17
CA LEU A 14 8.34 -9.84 -6.35
C LEU A 14 7.08 -9.61 -5.52
N PHE A 15 7.22 -9.25 -4.24
CA PHE A 15 6.09 -8.96 -3.36
C PHE A 15 5.23 -7.80 -3.87
N PHE A 16 5.83 -6.74 -4.42
CA PHE A 16 5.08 -5.65 -5.03
C PHE A 16 4.19 -6.15 -6.18
N TRP A 17 4.72 -6.93 -7.11
CA TRP A 17 3.96 -7.42 -8.24
C TRP A 17 2.90 -8.45 -7.85
N LEU A 18 3.22 -9.37 -6.93
CA LEU A 18 2.25 -10.33 -6.42
C LEU A 18 1.13 -9.65 -5.64
N TRP A 19 1.47 -8.62 -4.85
CA TRP A 19 0.49 -7.85 -4.07
C TRP A 19 -0.41 -7.00 -4.97
N LEU A 20 0.15 -6.37 -5.98
CA LEU A 20 -0.63 -5.65 -6.99
C LEU A 20 -1.59 -6.61 -7.73
N LEU A 21 -1.12 -7.78 -8.13
CA LEU A 21 -1.96 -8.80 -8.74
C LEU A 21 -3.06 -9.27 -7.78
N PHE A 22 -2.75 -9.46 -6.51
CA PHE A 22 -3.72 -9.82 -5.48
C PHE A 22 -4.83 -8.77 -5.35
N ILE A 23 -4.48 -7.48 -5.26
CA ILE A 23 -5.45 -6.38 -5.24
C ILE A 23 -6.33 -6.43 -6.49
N LEU A 24 -5.74 -6.56 -7.69
CA LEU A 24 -6.50 -6.62 -8.95
C LEU A 24 -7.45 -7.81 -9.00
N VAL A 25 -7.06 -8.98 -8.50
CA VAL A 25 -7.91 -10.18 -8.45
C VAL A 25 -9.08 -9.96 -7.51
N ILE A 26 -8.85 -9.45 -6.31
CA ILE A 26 -9.90 -9.18 -5.33
C ILE A 26 -10.85 -8.10 -5.85
N SER A 27 -10.32 -7.02 -6.39
CA SER A 27 -11.09 -5.94 -7.00
C SER A 27 -11.97 -6.40 -8.16
N SER A 28 -11.49 -7.38 -8.93
CA SER A 28 -12.21 -7.96 -10.08
C SER A 28 -13.21 -9.06 -9.70
N THR A 29 -13.28 -9.47 -8.43
CA THR A 29 -14.18 -10.52 -7.97
C THR A 29 -15.60 -9.98 -7.85
N PRO A 30 -16.58 -10.51 -8.63
CA PRO A 30 -17.97 -10.03 -8.59
C PRO A 30 -18.66 -10.47 -7.30
N ASN A 31 -19.69 -9.71 -6.90
CA ASN A 31 -20.56 -10.00 -5.75
C ASN A 31 -19.80 -10.25 -4.42
N LEU A 32 -18.63 -9.62 -4.24
CA LEU A 32 -17.92 -9.73 -2.98
C LEU A 32 -18.76 -9.01 -1.89
N PRO A 33 -19.13 -9.69 -0.80
CA PRO A 33 -19.94 -9.08 0.24
C PRO A 33 -19.13 -8.01 0.99
N ASP A 34 -19.80 -6.93 1.36
CA ASP A 34 -19.22 -5.97 2.30
C ASP A 34 -18.92 -6.67 3.62
N LEU A 35 -17.68 -6.55 4.09
CA LEU A 35 -17.29 -7.08 5.40
C LEU A 35 -17.71 -6.12 6.50
N LYS A 36 -18.71 -6.52 7.27
CA LYS A 36 -19.28 -5.72 8.35
C LYS A 36 -19.17 -6.47 9.69
N LEU A 37 -18.75 -5.77 10.72
CA LEU A 37 -18.86 -6.23 12.11
C LEU A 37 -20.04 -5.50 12.77
N ASN A 38 -20.97 -6.27 13.29
CA ASN A 38 -22.04 -5.75 14.14
C ASN A 38 -21.59 -5.87 15.60
N ILE A 39 -21.31 -4.73 16.23
CA ILE A 39 -20.96 -4.65 17.64
C ILE A 39 -22.06 -3.82 18.31
N ASP A 40 -22.87 -4.47 19.13
CA ASP A 40 -24.07 -3.89 19.73
C ASP A 40 -25.01 -3.26 18.67
N GLU A 41 -25.33 -1.98 18.81
CA GLU A 41 -26.17 -1.24 17.86
C GLU A 41 -25.37 -0.61 16.70
N SER A 42 -24.03 -0.80 16.66
CA SER A 42 -23.15 -0.19 15.68
C SER A 42 -22.68 -1.19 14.62
N THR A 43 -22.73 -0.80 13.35
CA THR A 43 -22.16 -1.56 12.23
C THR A 43 -20.84 -0.92 11.80
N ILE A 44 -19.73 -1.61 12.01
CA ILE A 44 -18.40 -1.16 11.58
C ILE A 44 -18.04 -1.87 10.27
N ARG A 45 -17.70 -1.13 9.25
CA ARG A 45 -17.21 -1.67 7.96
C ARG A 45 -15.72 -1.93 8.06
N ILE A 46 -15.33 -3.21 7.98
CA ILE A 46 -13.92 -3.64 7.98
C ILE A 46 -13.28 -3.35 6.61
N ASP A 47 -14.07 -3.24 5.55
CA ASP A 47 -13.57 -2.96 4.20
C ASP A 47 -12.59 -1.80 4.18
N TYR A 48 -12.90 -0.72 4.91
CA TYR A 48 -12.02 0.47 4.98
C TYR A 48 -10.63 0.16 5.53
N ALA A 49 -10.56 -0.73 6.54
CA ALA A 49 -9.29 -1.17 7.10
C ALA A 49 -8.52 -2.07 6.11
N ILE A 50 -9.23 -2.91 5.35
CA ILE A 50 -8.65 -3.76 4.32
C ILE A 50 -8.03 -2.89 3.22
N HIS A 51 -8.80 -1.95 2.65
CA HIS A 51 -8.32 -1.01 1.64
C HIS A 51 -7.10 -0.22 2.13
N PHE A 52 -7.13 0.27 3.37
CA PHE A 52 -5.97 0.94 3.98
C PHE A 52 -4.73 0.04 4.01
N ILE A 53 -4.87 -1.21 4.49
CA ILE A 53 -3.76 -2.16 4.60
C ILE A 53 -3.22 -2.57 3.23
N GLU A 54 -4.10 -2.81 2.26
CA GLU A 54 -3.72 -3.17 0.90
C GLU A 54 -2.80 -2.13 0.27
N TYR A 55 -3.17 -0.86 0.36
CA TYR A 55 -2.39 0.22 -0.23
C TYR A 55 -1.17 0.62 0.62
N PHE A 56 -1.25 0.49 1.94
CA PHE A 56 -0.09 0.62 2.82
C PHE A 56 1.01 -0.39 2.45
N LEU A 57 0.67 -1.66 2.26
CA LEU A 57 1.62 -2.71 1.90
C LEU A 57 2.14 -2.54 0.46
N LEU A 58 1.27 -2.19 -0.49
CA LEU A 58 1.65 -1.95 -1.88
C LEU A 58 2.78 -0.94 -2.00
N VAL A 59 2.61 0.23 -1.41
CA VAL A 59 3.61 1.30 -1.48
C VAL A 59 4.84 1.01 -0.63
N SER A 60 4.68 0.28 0.48
CA SER A 60 5.79 -0.16 1.32
C SER A 60 6.73 -1.09 0.55
N PHE A 61 6.18 -2.08 -0.16
CA PHE A 61 6.96 -2.99 -1.01
C PHE A 61 7.65 -2.24 -2.15
N PHE A 62 6.94 -1.32 -2.81
CA PHE A 62 7.52 -0.51 -3.88
C PHE A 62 8.67 0.36 -3.37
N LEU A 63 8.48 1.09 -2.26
CA LEU A 63 9.48 1.99 -1.71
C LEU A 63 10.74 1.24 -1.29
N ILE A 64 10.60 0.11 -0.57
CA ILE A 64 11.74 -0.71 -0.16
C ILE A 64 12.47 -1.29 -1.39
N TRP A 65 11.74 -1.73 -2.40
CA TRP A 65 12.35 -2.19 -3.66
C TRP A 65 13.16 -1.09 -4.35
N ARG A 66 12.69 0.16 -4.33
CA ARG A 66 13.30 1.28 -5.08
C ARG A 66 14.41 2.01 -4.34
N ILE A 67 14.58 1.81 -3.03
CA ILE A 67 15.66 2.49 -2.29
C ILE A 67 17.05 2.13 -2.81
N LYS A 68 17.98 3.09 -2.67
CA LYS A 68 19.40 2.89 -2.96
C LYS A 68 20.12 2.18 -1.81
N ILE A 69 21.40 1.83 -2.01
CA ILE A 69 22.25 1.15 -1.04
C ILE A 69 22.39 1.97 0.28
N ASN A 70 22.33 3.29 0.20
CA ASN A 70 22.43 4.18 1.37
C ASN A 70 21.15 4.24 2.22
N LEU A 71 20.11 3.49 1.89
CA LEU A 71 18.79 3.45 2.56
C LEU A 71 18.06 4.81 2.65
N ASN A 72 18.54 5.86 1.98
CA ASN A 72 17.86 7.15 1.92
C ASN A 72 17.01 7.22 0.64
N PRO A 73 15.68 7.20 0.73
CA PRO A 73 14.84 7.43 -0.42
C PRO A 73 15.01 8.87 -0.91
N THR A 74 15.25 9.04 -2.20
CA THR A 74 15.27 10.37 -2.81
C THR A 74 13.85 10.92 -2.90
N ILE A 75 13.72 12.24 -2.95
CA ILE A 75 12.39 12.88 -3.12
C ILE A 75 11.67 12.35 -4.37
N LEU A 76 12.40 12.09 -5.45
CA LEU A 76 11.83 11.52 -6.67
C LEU A 76 11.21 10.13 -6.41
N ILE A 77 11.90 9.25 -5.66
CA ILE A 77 11.36 7.92 -5.32
C ILE A 77 10.11 8.05 -4.44
N ILE A 78 10.11 8.99 -3.49
CA ILE A 78 8.94 9.26 -2.64
C ILE A 78 7.76 9.74 -3.48
N LEU A 79 7.97 10.72 -4.36
CA LEU A 79 6.92 11.25 -5.23
C LEU A 79 6.39 10.19 -6.21
N LEU A 80 7.27 9.37 -6.81
CA LEU A 80 6.86 8.26 -7.66
C LEU A 80 6.05 7.21 -6.89
N THR A 81 6.43 6.92 -5.65
CA THR A 81 5.68 5.97 -4.81
C THR A 81 4.28 6.49 -4.49
N LEU A 82 4.17 7.77 -4.12
CA LEU A 82 2.88 8.43 -3.90
C LEU A 82 2.04 8.40 -5.18
N LEU A 83 2.61 8.79 -6.31
CA LEU A 83 1.91 8.82 -7.60
C LEU A 83 1.39 7.43 -7.98
N ILE A 84 2.24 6.39 -7.91
CA ILE A 84 1.85 5.01 -8.22
C ILE A 84 0.72 4.56 -7.29
N GLY A 85 0.85 4.77 -5.99
CA GLY A 85 -0.18 4.37 -5.02
C GLY A 85 -1.51 5.10 -5.25
N MET A 86 -1.48 6.42 -5.44
CA MET A 86 -2.69 7.22 -5.67
C MET A 86 -3.39 6.85 -6.99
N VAL A 87 -2.61 6.71 -8.08
CA VAL A 87 -3.17 6.33 -9.39
C VAL A 87 -3.74 4.92 -9.32
N THR A 88 -3.04 3.97 -8.71
CA THR A 88 -3.53 2.60 -8.57
C THR A 88 -4.83 2.57 -7.75
N GLY A 89 -4.89 3.28 -6.60
CA GLY A 89 -6.09 3.34 -5.76
C GLY A 89 -7.28 3.99 -6.46
N PHE A 90 -7.03 5.03 -7.25
CA PHE A 90 -8.07 5.66 -8.06
C PHE A 90 -8.59 4.71 -9.15
N VAL A 91 -7.69 4.09 -9.91
CA VAL A 91 -8.04 3.15 -10.99
C VAL A 91 -8.79 1.94 -10.44
N ASP A 92 -8.37 1.43 -9.28
CA ASP A 92 -9.01 0.30 -8.61
C ASP A 92 -10.48 0.59 -8.30
N GLU A 93 -10.79 1.72 -7.67
CA GLU A 93 -12.17 2.11 -7.37
C GLU A 93 -13.02 2.32 -8.62
N PHE A 94 -12.44 2.90 -9.68
CA PHE A 94 -13.14 3.03 -10.97
C PHE A 94 -13.35 1.68 -11.64
N HIS A 95 -12.39 0.77 -11.53
CA HIS A 95 -12.51 -0.59 -12.04
C HIS A 95 -13.65 -1.33 -11.33
N GLN A 96 -13.75 -1.22 -10.01
CA GLN A 96 -14.84 -1.84 -9.23
C GLN A 96 -16.22 -1.40 -9.71
N LYS A 97 -16.39 -0.15 -10.16
CA LYS A 97 -17.65 0.37 -10.68
C LYS A 97 -18.21 -0.44 -11.88
N ILE A 98 -17.34 -1.09 -12.65
CA ILE A 98 -17.76 -1.89 -13.83
C ILE A 98 -17.90 -3.38 -13.52
N ILE A 99 -17.57 -3.80 -12.31
CA ILE A 99 -17.69 -5.19 -11.86
C ILE A 99 -19.09 -5.44 -11.29
N THR A 100 -19.73 -6.52 -11.73
CA THR A 100 -21.08 -6.89 -11.28
C THR A 100 -21.15 -7.06 -9.77
N GLY A 101 -22.10 -6.38 -9.13
CA GLY A 101 -22.29 -6.44 -7.66
C GLY A 101 -21.27 -5.64 -6.85
N ARG A 102 -20.46 -4.79 -7.51
CA ARG A 102 -19.55 -3.83 -6.85
C ARG A 102 -20.03 -2.40 -7.13
N THR A 103 -19.71 -1.48 -6.23
CA THR A 103 -20.07 -0.06 -6.36
C THR A 103 -18.84 0.79 -6.05
N PHE A 104 -18.68 1.88 -6.79
CA PHE A 104 -17.71 2.92 -6.43
C PHE A 104 -18.04 3.48 -5.05
N ASN A 105 -17.07 3.49 -4.15
CA ASN A 105 -17.23 4.03 -2.81
C ASN A 105 -16.14 5.08 -2.52
N PRO A 106 -16.49 6.37 -2.35
CA PRO A 106 -15.51 7.41 -2.05
C PRO A 106 -14.72 7.19 -0.76
N ILE A 107 -15.29 6.47 0.22
CA ILE A 107 -14.63 6.20 1.50
C ILE A 107 -13.57 5.10 1.33
N ASP A 108 -13.81 4.09 0.48
CA ASP A 108 -12.82 3.08 0.12
C ASP A 108 -11.63 3.74 -0.59
N MET A 109 -11.91 4.64 -1.55
CA MET A 109 -10.87 5.45 -2.21
C MET A 109 -10.08 6.31 -1.21
N LEU A 110 -10.75 6.93 -0.23
CA LEU A 110 -10.08 7.68 0.82
C LEU A 110 -9.19 6.77 1.68
N SER A 111 -9.67 5.57 2.01
CA SER A 111 -8.90 4.58 2.77
C SER A 111 -7.66 4.11 2.02
N ASN A 112 -7.76 3.89 0.69
CA ASN A 112 -6.63 3.63 -0.19
C ASN A 112 -5.58 4.75 -0.08
N PHE A 113 -6.00 6.00 -0.22
CA PHE A 113 -5.10 7.16 -0.16
C PHE A 113 -4.44 7.34 1.20
N LEU A 114 -5.18 7.14 2.29
CA LEU A 114 -4.62 7.17 3.64
C LEU A 114 -3.59 6.05 3.84
N GLY A 115 -3.86 4.84 3.32
CA GLY A 115 -2.90 3.74 3.32
C GLY A 115 -1.62 4.08 2.57
N VAL A 116 -1.73 4.70 1.38
CA VAL A 116 -0.59 5.18 0.60
C VAL A 116 0.26 6.18 1.39
N ILE A 117 -0.37 7.22 1.95
CA ILE A 117 0.35 8.26 2.71
C ILE A 117 1.02 7.64 3.94
N ALA A 118 0.29 6.84 4.71
CA ALA A 118 0.81 6.18 5.91
C ALA A 118 1.99 5.25 5.58
N GLY A 119 1.90 4.45 4.52
CA GLY A 119 2.97 3.55 4.09
C GLY A 119 4.23 4.31 3.68
N VAL A 120 4.09 5.36 2.86
CA VAL A 120 5.23 6.19 2.44
C VAL A 120 5.89 6.88 3.62
N VAL A 121 5.11 7.49 4.52
CA VAL A 121 5.65 8.18 5.71
C VAL A 121 6.36 7.20 6.62
N THR A 122 5.70 6.10 6.99
CA THR A 122 6.25 5.11 7.93
C THR A 122 7.55 4.49 7.42
N ILE A 123 7.57 4.03 6.17
CA ILE A 123 8.76 3.39 5.61
C ILE A 123 9.88 4.42 5.41
N THR A 124 9.58 5.64 4.96
CA THR A 124 10.59 6.69 4.81
C THR A 124 11.26 7.03 6.15
N LEU A 125 10.47 7.21 7.20
CA LEU A 125 10.99 7.50 8.54
C LEU A 125 11.82 6.32 9.07
N TYR A 126 11.33 5.09 8.93
CA TYR A 126 12.04 3.89 9.34
C TYR A 126 13.41 3.77 8.65
N LEU A 127 13.45 3.97 7.33
CA LEU A 127 14.69 3.91 6.55
C LEU A 127 15.68 5.02 6.94
N LYS A 128 15.20 6.24 7.19
CA LYS A 128 16.04 7.34 7.66
C LYS A 128 16.66 7.05 9.04
N ILE A 129 15.88 6.48 9.97
CA ILE A 129 16.38 6.11 11.30
C ILE A 129 17.49 5.05 11.18
N ILE A 130 17.28 4.02 10.35
CA ILE A 130 18.28 2.97 10.15
C ILE A 130 19.54 3.56 9.48
N SER A 131 19.37 4.34 8.43
CA SER A 131 20.49 4.99 7.73
C SER A 131 21.34 5.81 8.70
N HIS A 132 20.70 6.67 9.52
CA HIS A 132 21.40 7.48 10.50
C HIS A 132 22.18 6.64 11.54
N LYS A 133 21.63 5.53 12.00
CA LYS A 133 22.33 4.62 12.94
C LYS A 133 23.54 3.94 12.32
N ILE A 134 23.57 3.75 11.01
CA ILE A 134 24.65 3.07 10.30
C ILE A 134 25.81 4.04 10.01
N TYR A 135 25.51 5.26 9.61
CA TYR A 135 26.52 6.24 9.18
C TYR A 135 27.07 7.10 10.32
N ARG A 136 26.55 6.99 11.54
CA ARG A 136 27.10 7.61 12.74
C ARG A 136 28.10 6.73 13.51
N ARG A 137 28.31 5.49 13.09
CA ARG A 137 29.33 4.59 13.62
C ARG A 137 30.54 4.52 12.69
#